data_2a3e215d6e0c6ca69b607d4bde314c2c
#
_entry.id   2a3e215d6e0c6ca69b607d4bde314c2c
#
_cell.length_a   1.000
_cell.length_b   1.000
_cell.length_c   1.000
_cell.angle_alpha   90.00
_cell.angle_beta   90.00
_cell.angle_gamma   90.00
#
_symmetry.space_group_name_H-M   'P 1'
#
loop_
_entity.id
_entity.type
_entity.pdbx_description
1 polymer ?
#
loop_
_entity_poly.entity_id
_entity_poly.type
_entity_poly.pdbx_seq_one_letter_code
_entity_poly.pdbx_strand_id
1 'polypeptide(L)'
;MGPYKIKLANVTRLCHTKSIVTVNGKFPGPRIVVREGDKLLVKVVNHVPNNITLHWHGVRQLGSGWSDGPSYITQCPIKTGQSYVYNFTIVGQRGTLFWHAHFSWLRATLYGPLILLPTHNQSYPFQKPYKELSILFGEWWNADPEAVIAQALQTGGGPNVSDAYTINGLPGPLYNCSKDTYKLKVKPGKTYLLRLINAALNDELFFTIANHTLIVVETDASYVKPFESDTILLGPGQTTNVLLKTKPDYPNSTFFMLARPYFTGMGTFDNSTAAGILEYTKPYNNHTIITNLPIIKPSLPSINDTNFVANFSNKFLSLNSPKYPANVPKTIDKNFFFTVGLGTSPCPKNQTCQGPNNSSKFAASMNNESFSLPSIALLQQHYFSGQANNGSYTTDFPVVPLRPFNYTGTPPNNTMVSNGTKTVVIPYNTRVQVVLQETSILGAESHPLHLHGFNFFVVGQGFGNFNDSTDPAKFNLVDPVERNTVAVPSGGWLAIRFLADNPGVWLMHCHLDVHLSWGLRMAWIVKDGKLPNQKLPPPPKDLPKC
;
A
#
# COMPACT_ATOMS: atom_id res chain seq x y z
N MET A 1 -15.89 19.61 1.01
CA MET A 1 -15.86 18.78 2.23
C MET A 1 -15.47 19.65 3.42
N GLY A 2 -16.06 19.43 4.59
CA GLY A 2 -15.57 20.06 5.82
C GLY A 2 -14.17 19.56 6.19
N PRO A 3 -13.47 20.22 7.14
CA PRO A 3 -12.12 19.87 7.51
C PRO A 3 -12.04 18.46 8.09
N TYR A 4 -10.91 17.78 7.87
CA TYR A 4 -10.55 16.53 8.51
C TYR A 4 -10.04 16.85 9.93
N LYS A 5 -10.91 16.69 10.91
CA LYS A 5 -10.56 16.85 12.32
C LYS A 5 -10.02 15.51 12.84
N ILE A 6 -8.72 15.45 13.11
CA ILE A 6 -8.11 14.29 13.75
C ILE A 6 -8.46 14.33 15.23
N LYS A 7 -9.17 13.32 15.72
CA LYS A 7 -9.65 13.27 17.11
C LYS A 7 -9.75 11.84 17.62
N LEU A 8 -9.70 11.67 18.93
CA LEU A 8 -9.94 10.39 19.58
C LEU A 8 -11.43 10.00 19.51
N ALA A 9 -11.67 8.70 19.39
CA ALA A 9 -12.99 8.11 19.51
C ALA A 9 -12.88 6.74 20.17
N ASN A 10 -13.83 6.41 21.05
CA ASN A 10 -13.90 5.08 21.64
C ASN A 10 -14.54 4.10 20.65
N VAL A 11 -13.87 2.98 20.42
CA VAL A 11 -14.31 1.90 19.54
C VAL A 11 -14.18 0.58 20.26
N THR A 12 -15.24 -0.24 20.16
CA THR A 12 -15.26 -1.60 20.74
C THR A 12 -15.05 -2.61 19.62
N ARG A 13 -14.06 -3.49 19.76
CA ARG A 13 -13.84 -4.68 18.91
C ARG A 13 -13.38 -5.81 19.83
N LEU A 14 -13.70 -7.04 19.46
CA LEU A 14 -13.33 -8.24 20.24
C LEU A 14 -13.66 -8.11 21.73
N CYS A 15 -14.83 -7.50 22.07
CA CYS A 15 -15.27 -7.16 23.43
C CYS A 15 -14.34 -6.23 24.22
N HIS A 16 -13.37 -5.60 23.56
CA HIS A 16 -12.45 -4.64 24.16
C HIS A 16 -12.74 -3.23 23.61
N THR A 17 -12.93 -2.26 24.52
CA THR A 17 -13.13 -0.85 24.18
C THR A 17 -11.86 -0.08 24.41
N LYS A 18 -11.37 0.62 23.37
CA LYS A 18 -10.24 1.52 23.48
C LYS A 18 -10.48 2.82 22.73
N SER A 19 -9.72 3.84 23.10
CA SER A 19 -9.66 5.09 22.37
C SER A 19 -8.69 4.95 21.19
N ILE A 20 -9.13 5.34 19.99
CA ILE A 20 -8.33 5.30 18.77
C ILE A 20 -8.33 6.67 18.09
N VAL A 21 -7.25 6.93 17.32
CA VAL A 21 -7.15 8.13 16.48
C VAL A 21 -8.04 7.95 15.25
N THR A 22 -8.88 8.96 14.96
CA THR A 22 -9.86 8.91 13.88
C THR A 22 -9.94 10.20 13.10
N VAL A 23 -10.49 10.17 11.87
CA VAL A 23 -10.95 11.37 11.16
C VAL A 23 -12.44 11.58 11.43
N ASN A 24 -12.79 12.72 12.01
CA ASN A 24 -14.17 13.12 12.31
C ASN A 24 -14.95 12.11 13.17
N GLY A 25 -14.24 11.31 13.98
CA GLY A 25 -14.83 10.25 14.82
C GLY A 25 -15.29 9.00 14.07
N LYS A 26 -14.84 8.79 12.85
CA LYS A 26 -15.20 7.64 12.00
C LYS A 26 -14.04 6.67 11.86
N PHE A 27 -14.35 5.38 11.93
CA PHE A 27 -13.45 4.26 11.66
C PHE A 27 -14.17 3.16 10.86
N PRO A 28 -13.67 2.74 9.68
CA PRO A 28 -12.69 3.45 8.87
C PRO A 28 -13.09 4.90 8.56
N GLY A 29 -12.11 5.71 8.14
CA GLY A 29 -12.30 7.13 7.90
C GLY A 29 -13.21 7.46 6.70
N PRO A 30 -13.55 8.74 6.50
CA PRO A 30 -14.51 9.16 5.51
C PRO A 30 -14.03 8.90 4.07
N ARG A 31 -14.98 8.49 3.23
CA ARG A 31 -14.77 8.32 1.78
C ARG A 31 -14.69 9.68 1.09
N ILE A 32 -13.65 9.86 0.25
CA ILE A 32 -13.54 10.95 -0.71
C ILE A 32 -13.97 10.42 -2.08
N VAL A 33 -14.80 11.19 -2.79
CA VAL A 33 -15.19 10.89 -4.17
C VAL A 33 -14.97 12.15 -4.99
N VAL A 34 -14.13 12.03 -6.02
CA VAL A 34 -13.75 13.12 -6.93
C VAL A 34 -13.64 12.59 -8.35
N ARG A 35 -13.51 13.49 -9.31
CA ARG A 35 -13.31 13.12 -10.71
C ARG A 35 -11.88 13.43 -11.15
N GLU A 36 -11.46 12.75 -12.17
CA GLU A 36 -10.28 13.14 -12.93
C GLU A 36 -10.39 14.62 -13.34
N GLY A 37 -9.31 15.38 -13.12
CA GLY A 37 -9.23 16.81 -13.34
C GLY A 37 -9.68 17.66 -12.16
N ASP A 38 -10.36 17.11 -11.15
CA ASP A 38 -10.75 17.86 -9.95
C ASP A 38 -9.54 18.27 -9.12
N LYS A 39 -9.61 19.48 -8.59
CA LYS A 39 -8.68 20.00 -7.60
C LYS A 39 -9.22 19.76 -6.19
N LEU A 40 -8.42 19.10 -5.35
CA LEU A 40 -8.75 18.82 -3.96
C LEU A 40 -8.07 19.81 -3.04
N LEU A 41 -8.85 20.29 -2.06
CA LEU A 41 -8.37 21.05 -0.92
C LEU A 41 -8.83 20.33 0.34
N VAL A 42 -7.91 19.67 1.06
CA VAL A 42 -8.23 18.95 2.28
C VAL A 42 -7.49 19.57 3.45
N LYS A 43 -8.22 20.33 4.26
CA LYS A 43 -7.68 20.89 5.51
C LYS A 43 -7.70 19.83 6.58
N VAL A 44 -6.53 19.48 7.11
CA VAL A 44 -6.36 18.58 8.25
C VAL A 44 -6.07 19.41 9.49
N VAL A 45 -6.82 19.16 10.58
CA VAL A 45 -6.66 19.83 11.88
C VAL A 45 -6.37 18.76 12.92
N ASN A 46 -5.22 18.86 13.57
CA ASN A 46 -4.80 17.87 14.57
C ASN A 46 -5.27 18.27 15.98
N HIS A 47 -6.18 17.48 16.56
CA HIS A 47 -6.67 17.64 17.95
C HIS A 47 -6.20 16.50 18.89
N VAL A 48 -5.23 15.68 18.44
CA VAL A 48 -4.69 14.56 19.26
C VAL A 48 -3.25 14.83 19.65
N PRO A 49 -2.71 14.17 20.67
CA PRO A 49 -1.31 14.35 21.08
C PRO A 49 -0.30 13.80 20.06
N ASN A 50 -0.72 12.86 19.21
CA ASN A 50 0.15 12.29 18.17
C ASN A 50 0.48 13.33 17.09
N ASN A 51 1.69 13.26 16.57
CA ASN A 51 2.07 13.93 15.34
C ASN A 51 1.37 13.27 14.13
N ILE A 52 0.85 14.07 13.20
CA ILE A 52 0.01 13.56 12.10
C ILE A 52 0.56 14.01 10.75
N THR A 53 0.62 13.09 9.82
CA THR A 53 0.64 13.38 8.37
C THR A 53 -0.36 12.49 7.66
N LEU A 54 -0.97 12.98 6.57
CA LEU A 54 -1.81 12.18 5.70
C LEU A 54 -1.17 12.07 4.32
N HIS A 55 -1.20 10.87 3.77
CA HIS A 55 -0.77 10.57 2.40
C HIS A 55 -1.97 10.15 1.54
N TRP A 56 -1.94 10.54 0.29
CA TRP A 56 -2.93 10.25 -0.74
C TRP A 56 -2.40 9.13 -1.62
N HIS A 57 -2.44 7.92 -1.07
CA HIS A 57 -1.75 6.76 -1.62
C HIS A 57 -2.11 6.51 -3.09
N GLY A 58 -1.09 6.49 -3.93
CA GLY A 58 -1.20 6.28 -5.36
C GLY A 58 -1.57 7.52 -6.18
N VAL A 59 -1.89 8.67 -5.56
CA VAL A 59 -2.03 9.93 -6.30
C VAL A 59 -0.67 10.40 -6.78
N ARG A 60 -0.53 10.65 -8.09
CA ARG A 60 0.74 11.06 -8.70
C ARG A 60 1.30 12.37 -8.16
N GLN A 61 0.49 13.22 -7.53
CA GLN A 61 0.92 14.53 -7.01
C GLN A 61 1.70 15.36 -8.04
N LEU A 62 1.28 15.31 -9.32
CA LEU A 62 1.97 15.99 -10.40
C LEU A 62 2.02 17.51 -10.16
N GLY A 63 3.23 18.05 -9.97
CA GLY A 63 3.45 19.45 -9.61
C GLY A 63 2.92 19.86 -8.22
N SER A 64 2.59 18.90 -7.35
CA SER A 64 2.06 19.16 -6.00
C SER A 64 2.77 18.34 -4.90
N GLY A 65 4.09 18.13 -5.04
CA GLY A 65 4.89 17.31 -4.11
C GLY A 65 4.79 17.72 -2.65
N TRP A 66 4.52 18.99 -2.33
CA TRP A 66 4.26 19.46 -0.98
C TRP A 66 3.01 18.86 -0.33
N SER A 67 2.11 18.31 -1.13
CA SER A 67 0.87 17.66 -0.67
C SER A 67 0.94 16.14 -0.63
N ASP A 68 2.12 15.53 -0.84
CA ASP A 68 2.28 14.08 -0.83
C ASP A 68 2.12 13.46 0.57
N GLY A 69 2.71 14.07 1.59
CA GLY A 69 2.38 13.80 2.98
C GLY A 69 3.33 12.93 3.81
N PRO A 70 4.28 12.12 3.28
CA PRO A 70 5.16 11.32 4.14
C PRO A 70 6.02 12.19 5.04
N SER A 71 6.00 11.85 6.35
CA SER A 71 6.68 12.63 7.40
C SER A 71 8.19 12.66 7.19
N TYR A 72 8.78 13.84 7.33
CA TYR A 72 10.22 14.11 7.14
C TYR A 72 10.76 13.83 5.73
N ILE A 73 9.89 13.51 4.78
CA ILE A 73 10.22 13.39 3.36
C ILE A 73 9.73 14.64 2.62
N THR A 74 8.41 14.87 2.55
CA THR A 74 7.84 16.03 1.85
C THR A 74 7.40 17.13 2.81
N GLN A 75 7.10 16.79 4.05
CA GLN A 75 6.67 17.74 5.10
C GLN A 75 7.09 17.27 6.48
N CYS A 76 7.10 18.20 7.44
CA CYS A 76 7.11 17.86 8.84
C CYS A 76 5.69 17.58 9.37
N PRO A 77 5.55 16.84 10.48
CA PRO A 77 4.25 16.49 11.01
C PRO A 77 3.43 17.70 11.46
N ILE A 78 2.12 17.60 11.33
CA ILE A 78 1.14 18.53 11.91
C ILE A 78 1.07 18.24 13.41
N LYS A 79 1.60 19.13 14.24
CA LYS A 79 1.61 19.01 15.71
C LYS A 79 0.21 19.26 16.27
N THR A 80 -0.02 18.88 17.52
CA THR A 80 -1.27 19.14 18.26
C THR A 80 -1.68 20.61 18.17
N GLY A 81 -2.94 20.87 17.84
CA GLY A 81 -3.50 22.22 17.67
C GLY A 81 -3.19 22.89 16.32
N GLN A 82 -2.33 22.29 15.51
CA GLN A 82 -1.98 22.83 14.19
C GLN A 82 -2.87 22.27 13.08
N SER A 83 -2.76 22.90 11.91
CA SER A 83 -3.45 22.44 10.69
C SER A 83 -2.58 22.63 9.46
N TYR A 84 -2.88 21.83 8.41
CA TYR A 84 -2.29 21.94 7.09
C TYR A 84 -3.33 21.70 6.00
N VAL A 85 -3.20 22.41 4.85
CA VAL A 85 -4.09 22.25 3.70
C VAL A 85 -3.35 21.51 2.59
N TYR A 86 -3.72 20.24 2.38
CA TYR A 86 -3.30 19.48 1.21
C TYR A 86 -4.04 20.00 -0.03
N ASN A 87 -3.29 20.41 -1.05
CA ASN A 87 -3.81 21.06 -2.25
C ASN A 87 -3.19 20.40 -3.50
N PHE A 88 -3.98 19.60 -4.21
CA PHE A 88 -3.52 18.85 -5.36
C PHE A 88 -4.63 18.60 -6.38
N THR A 89 -4.25 18.22 -7.60
CA THR A 89 -5.18 17.91 -8.70
C THR A 89 -5.04 16.43 -9.09
N ILE A 90 -6.16 15.78 -9.40
CA ILE A 90 -6.15 14.41 -9.94
C ILE A 90 -5.85 14.47 -11.42
N VAL A 91 -4.69 13.95 -11.83
CA VAL A 91 -4.22 14.03 -13.22
C VAL A 91 -4.06 12.62 -13.80
N GLY A 92 -4.88 12.28 -14.81
CA GLY A 92 -4.75 11.06 -15.59
C GLY A 92 -5.05 9.76 -14.85
N GLN A 93 -5.74 9.82 -13.70
CA GLN A 93 -6.03 8.66 -12.85
C GLN A 93 -7.54 8.46 -12.66
N ARG A 94 -8.00 7.22 -12.70
CA ARG A 94 -9.42 6.83 -12.57
C ARG A 94 -9.52 5.46 -11.94
N GLY A 95 -10.29 5.34 -10.86
CA GLY A 95 -10.48 4.06 -10.17
C GLY A 95 -10.54 4.19 -8.67
N THR A 96 -9.85 3.32 -7.98
CA THR A 96 -9.81 3.29 -6.52
C THR A 96 -8.39 3.47 -6.02
N LEU A 97 -8.23 4.45 -5.15
CA LEU A 97 -7.08 4.67 -4.30
C LEU A 97 -7.56 4.78 -2.85
N PHE A 98 -6.67 5.12 -1.94
CA PHE A 98 -7.05 5.40 -0.56
C PHE A 98 -6.13 6.46 0.06
N TRP A 99 -6.56 7.03 1.16
CA TRP A 99 -5.74 7.93 1.97
C TRP A 99 -5.45 7.29 3.32
N HIS A 100 -4.28 7.57 3.88
CA HIS A 100 -3.92 7.06 5.20
C HIS A 100 -2.90 7.95 5.91
N ALA A 101 -2.77 7.76 7.22
CA ALA A 101 -1.68 8.36 7.98
C ALA A 101 -0.33 7.84 7.50
N HIS A 102 0.66 8.73 7.41
CA HIS A 102 2.03 8.37 7.02
C HIS A 102 3.03 8.83 8.07
N PHE A 103 2.71 8.52 9.31
CA PHE A 103 3.53 8.73 10.49
C PHE A 103 3.38 7.52 11.41
N SER A 104 4.49 6.80 11.67
CA SER A 104 4.52 5.60 12.51
C SER A 104 3.42 4.59 12.12
N TRP A 105 2.75 3.93 13.07
CA TRP A 105 1.70 2.95 12.84
C TRP A 105 0.27 3.52 12.91
N LEU A 106 0.12 4.83 12.79
CA LEU A 106 -1.21 5.48 12.81
C LEU A 106 -2.13 5.03 11.66
N ARG A 107 -1.59 4.44 10.58
CA ARG A 107 -2.41 3.82 9.52
C ARG A 107 -3.30 2.69 10.06
N ALA A 108 -2.98 2.06 11.19
CA ALA A 108 -3.86 1.06 11.82
C ALA A 108 -5.32 1.55 11.99
N THR A 109 -5.51 2.85 12.19
CA THR A 109 -6.85 3.43 12.40
C THR A 109 -7.17 4.66 11.55
N LEU A 110 -6.16 5.29 10.95
CA LEU A 110 -6.33 6.48 10.09
C LEU A 110 -6.17 6.12 8.62
N TYR A 111 -7.24 5.63 8.01
CA TYR A 111 -7.33 5.36 6.57
C TYR A 111 -8.77 5.46 6.08
N GLY A 112 -8.92 5.70 4.78
CA GLY A 112 -10.24 5.73 4.14
C GLY A 112 -10.15 5.75 2.62
N PRO A 113 -11.24 5.42 1.90
CA PRO A 113 -11.23 5.30 0.45
C PRO A 113 -11.15 6.65 -0.25
N LEU A 114 -10.38 6.69 -1.34
CA LEU A 114 -10.32 7.78 -2.30
C LEU A 114 -10.75 7.26 -3.67
N ILE A 115 -11.94 7.68 -4.13
CA ILE A 115 -12.55 7.19 -5.36
C ILE A 115 -12.41 8.23 -6.45
N LEU A 116 -11.72 7.86 -7.51
CA LEU A 116 -11.48 8.70 -8.68
C LEU A 116 -12.42 8.29 -9.80
N LEU A 117 -13.47 9.08 -10.01
CA LEU A 117 -14.42 8.84 -11.09
C LEU A 117 -13.86 9.36 -12.42
N PRO A 118 -14.25 8.78 -13.56
CA PRO A 118 -13.99 9.37 -14.86
C PRO A 118 -14.56 10.80 -14.96
N THR A 119 -14.07 11.61 -15.90
CA THR A 119 -14.67 12.91 -16.23
C THR A 119 -16.16 12.76 -16.59
N HIS A 120 -16.94 13.84 -16.49
CA HIS A 120 -18.40 13.79 -16.67
C HIS A 120 -18.85 13.14 -18.00
N ASN A 121 -18.06 13.31 -19.07
CA ASN A 121 -18.39 12.81 -20.39
C ASN A 121 -17.82 11.41 -20.69
N GLN A 122 -17.29 10.73 -19.67
CA GLN A 122 -16.69 9.41 -19.83
C GLN A 122 -17.38 8.37 -18.95
N SER A 123 -17.59 7.18 -19.54
CA SER A 123 -18.08 5.99 -18.85
C SER A 123 -16.92 5.05 -18.51
N TYR A 124 -17.16 4.10 -17.63
CA TYR A 124 -16.26 2.98 -17.43
C TYR A 124 -16.06 2.17 -18.71
N PRO A 125 -14.86 1.59 -18.94
CA PRO A 125 -14.62 0.70 -20.10
C PRO A 125 -15.20 -0.71 -19.89
N PHE A 126 -15.98 -0.93 -18.85
CA PHE A 126 -16.65 -2.18 -18.51
C PHE A 126 -18.13 -1.92 -18.23
N GLN A 127 -18.90 -2.98 -17.99
CA GLN A 127 -20.34 -2.90 -17.73
C GLN A 127 -20.63 -1.95 -16.55
N LYS A 128 -21.52 -0.98 -16.79
CA LYS A 128 -21.96 -0.05 -15.73
C LYS A 128 -22.56 -0.82 -14.54
N PRO A 129 -22.01 -0.65 -13.34
CA PRO A 129 -22.52 -1.35 -12.16
C PRO A 129 -23.87 -0.77 -11.72
N TYR A 130 -24.70 -1.63 -11.12
CA TYR A 130 -25.92 -1.22 -10.43
C TYR A 130 -25.60 -0.33 -9.22
N LYS A 131 -24.53 -0.68 -8.46
CA LYS A 131 -24.05 0.06 -7.30
C LYS A 131 -22.56 -0.18 -7.09
N GLU A 132 -21.87 0.79 -6.50
CA GLU A 132 -20.46 0.73 -6.15
C GLU A 132 -20.28 0.74 -4.63
N LEU A 133 -19.41 -0.12 -4.12
CA LEU A 133 -19.20 -0.33 -2.70
C LEU A 133 -17.71 -0.48 -2.40
N SER A 134 -17.21 0.18 -1.36
CA SER A 134 -15.84 0.03 -0.90
C SER A 134 -15.75 -1.05 0.17
N ILE A 135 -14.77 -1.93 0.04
CA ILE A 135 -14.40 -2.95 1.01
C ILE A 135 -12.95 -2.70 1.39
N LEU A 136 -12.74 -2.31 2.64
CA LEU A 136 -11.43 -2.01 3.19
C LEU A 136 -11.03 -3.14 4.13
N PHE A 137 -9.86 -3.71 3.88
CA PHE A 137 -9.21 -4.65 4.79
C PHE A 137 -8.28 -3.88 5.70
N GLY A 138 -8.19 -4.28 6.96
CA GLY A 138 -7.34 -3.66 7.96
C GLY A 138 -6.98 -4.66 9.04
N GLU A 139 -6.11 -4.26 9.96
CA GLU A 139 -5.72 -5.01 11.14
C GLU A 139 -6.17 -4.29 12.40
N TRP A 140 -6.43 -5.05 13.44
CA TRP A 140 -6.85 -4.55 14.74
C TRP A 140 -5.96 -5.11 15.84
N TRP A 141 -5.42 -4.25 16.67
CA TRP A 141 -4.76 -4.58 17.94
C TRP A 141 -5.63 -4.14 19.10
N ASN A 142 -5.78 -4.93 20.14
CA ASN A 142 -6.37 -4.48 21.41
C ASN A 142 -5.43 -3.50 22.13
N ALA A 143 -4.12 -3.70 22.01
CA ALA A 143 -3.11 -2.75 22.43
C ALA A 143 -3.09 -1.48 21.55
N ASP A 144 -2.42 -0.44 21.99
CA ASP A 144 -2.12 0.73 21.16
C ASP A 144 -1.03 0.38 20.13
N PRO A 145 -1.29 0.48 18.80
CA PRO A 145 -0.30 0.17 17.78
C PRO A 145 0.99 1.00 17.88
N GLU A 146 0.90 2.25 18.34
CA GLU A 146 2.08 3.09 18.56
C GLU A 146 2.97 2.55 19.68
N ALA A 147 2.37 2.03 20.76
CA ALA A 147 3.10 1.37 21.84
C ALA A 147 3.73 0.04 21.38
N VAL A 148 3.02 -0.72 20.54
CA VAL A 148 3.51 -1.99 19.96
C VAL A 148 4.79 -1.77 19.17
N ILE A 149 4.77 -0.83 18.20
CA ILE A 149 5.98 -0.58 17.40
C ILE A 149 7.09 0.11 18.21
N ALA A 150 6.76 1.00 19.12
CA ALA A 150 7.77 1.65 19.97
C ALA A 150 8.55 0.62 20.81
N GLN A 151 7.84 -0.37 21.38
CA GLN A 151 8.47 -1.47 22.13
C GLN A 151 9.39 -2.31 21.22
N ALA A 152 8.92 -2.70 20.02
CA ALA A 152 9.71 -3.47 19.08
C ALA A 152 10.99 -2.74 18.67
N LEU A 153 10.91 -1.45 18.34
CA LEU A 153 12.08 -0.64 17.99
C LEU A 153 13.05 -0.45 19.18
N GLN A 154 12.52 -0.33 20.40
CA GLN A 154 13.33 -0.22 21.60
C GLN A 154 14.10 -1.52 21.87
N THR A 155 13.41 -2.65 21.88
CA THR A 155 14.01 -3.97 22.15
C THR A 155 14.78 -4.53 20.97
N GLY A 156 14.47 -4.07 19.74
CA GLY A 156 15.03 -4.59 18.48
C GLY A 156 14.43 -5.93 18.05
N GLY A 157 13.40 -6.40 18.71
CA GLY A 157 12.64 -7.60 18.34
C GLY A 157 11.54 -7.33 17.31
N GLY A 158 10.77 -8.37 16.97
CA GLY A 158 9.55 -8.25 16.19
C GLY A 158 8.40 -7.65 17.03
N PRO A 159 7.49 -6.89 16.43
CA PRO A 159 6.31 -6.39 17.14
C PRO A 159 5.31 -7.52 17.40
N ASN A 160 4.46 -7.33 18.42
CA ASN A 160 3.30 -8.20 18.58
C ASN A 160 2.36 -8.08 17.37
N VAL A 161 1.90 -9.23 16.88
CA VAL A 161 0.97 -9.33 15.75
C VAL A 161 -0.41 -8.76 16.10
N SER A 162 -1.23 -8.48 15.09
CA SER A 162 -2.62 -8.04 15.29
C SER A 162 -3.46 -9.11 15.99
N ASP A 163 -4.52 -8.67 16.68
CA ASP A 163 -5.52 -9.56 17.30
C ASP A 163 -6.61 -9.99 16.31
N ALA A 164 -6.75 -9.28 15.20
CA ALA A 164 -7.67 -9.61 14.13
C ALA A 164 -7.42 -8.84 12.84
N TYR A 165 -7.73 -9.47 11.69
CA TYR A 165 -8.05 -8.74 10.46
C TYR A 165 -9.49 -8.22 10.52
N THR A 166 -9.77 -7.21 9.70
CA THR A 166 -11.10 -6.59 9.62
C THR A 166 -11.56 -6.38 8.19
N ILE A 167 -12.88 -6.44 7.97
CA ILE A 167 -13.55 -5.98 6.77
C ILE A 167 -14.36 -4.74 7.13
N ASN A 168 -14.04 -3.58 6.54
CA ASN A 168 -14.63 -2.29 6.91
C ASN A 168 -14.56 -1.99 8.42
N GLY A 169 -13.43 -2.35 9.06
CA GLY A 169 -13.18 -2.15 10.48
C GLY A 169 -13.90 -3.13 11.42
N LEU A 170 -14.51 -4.20 10.89
CA LEU A 170 -15.25 -5.22 11.65
C LEU A 170 -14.58 -6.59 11.47
N PRO A 171 -14.23 -7.31 12.56
CA PRO A 171 -13.53 -8.60 12.47
C PRO A 171 -14.43 -9.73 11.99
N GLY A 172 -15.73 -9.68 12.31
CA GLY A 172 -16.71 -10.68 11.90
C GLY A 172 -16.89 -11.82 12.91
N PRO A 173 -17.75 -12.80 12.58
CA PRO A 173 -18.28 -13.77 13.54
C PRO A 173 -17.35 -14.97 13.79
N LEU A 174 -16.16 -15.04 13.20
CA LEU A 174 -15.22 -16.15 13.39
C LEU A 174 -14.34 -15.99 14.63
N TYR A 175 -14.39 -14.86 15.31
CA TYR A 175 -13.68 -14.60 16.55
C TYR A 175 -14.59 -14.88 17.76
N ASN A 176 -14.02 -15.40 18.84
CA ASN A 176 -14.76 -15.81 20.05
C ASN A 176 -15.56 -14.67 20.68
N CYS A 177 -15.08 -13.45 20.61
CA CYS A 177 -15.73 -12.28 21.19
C CYS A 177 -15.90 -11.18 20.14
N SER A 178 -16.70 -11.47 19.10
CA SER A 178 -17.08 -10.47 18.10
C SER A 178 -18.54 -10.64 17.71
N LYS A 179 -19.32 -9.56 17.89
CA LYS A 179 -20.72 -9.48 17.42
C LYS A 179 -20.81 -8.66 16.12
N ASP A 180 -19.74 -7.95 15.77
CA ASP A 180 -19.73 -6.97 14.69
C ASP A 180 -19.31 -7.63 13.38
N THR A 181 -20.27 -7.76 12.47
CA THR A 181 -20.05 -8.38 11.16
C THR A 181 -20.46 -7.43 10.05
N TYR A 182 -19.55 -7.22 9.10
CA TYR A 182 -19.90 -6.49 7.88
C TYR A 182 -20.87 -7.31 7.03
N LYS A 183 -22.02 -6.71 6.69
CA LYS A 183 -23.05 -7.33 5.83
C LYS A 183 -23.18 -6.56 4.52
N LEU A 184 -22.88 -7.24 3.43
CA LEU A 184 -23.09 -6.74 2.07
C LEU A 184 -24.43 -7.22 1.54
N LYS A 185 -25.41 -6.30 1.48
CA LYS A 185 -26.75 -6.63 0.93
C LYS A 185 -26.79 -6.38 -0.56
N VAL A 186 -27.17 -7.40 -1.34
CA VAL A 186 -27.26 -7.37 -2.80
C VAL A 186 -28.64 -7.80 -3.31
N LYS A 187 -29.04 -7.30 -4.48
CA LYS A 187 -30.23 -7.75 -5.21
C LYS A 187 -29.84 -8.84 -6.19
N PRO A 188 -30.68 -9.86 -6.40
CA PRO A 188 -30.48 -10.86 -7.45
C PRO A 188 -30.36 -10.23 -8.84
N GLY A 189 -29.56 -10.83 -9.72
CA GLY A 189 -29.41 -10.44 -11.13
C GLY A 189 -28.80 -9.07 -11.36
N LYS A 190 -28.06 -8.50 -10.40
CA LYS A 190 -27.40 -7.20 -10.52
C LYS A 190 -25.88 -7.35 -10.53
N THR A 191 -25.22 -6.39 -11.16
CA THR A 191 -23.75 -6.31 -11.14
C THR A 191 -23.32 -5.20 -10.19
N TYR A 192 -22.46 -5.52 -9.22
CA TYR A 192 -21.90 -4.58 -8.26
C TYR A 192 -20.42 -4.35 -8.58
N LEU A 193 -19.94 -3.12 -8.41
CA LEU A 193 -18.52 -2.83 -8.39
C LEU A 193 -18.04 -2.81 -6.94
N LEU A 194 -17.24 -3.80 -6.59
CA LEU A 194 -16.56 -3.84 -5.29
C LEU A 194 -15.17 -3.22 -5.44
N ARG A 195 -14.93 -2.17 -4.67
CA ARG A 195 -13.67 -1.44 -4.61
C ARG A 195 -12.88 -1.94 -3.42
N LEU A 196 -11.97 -2.88 -3.67
CA LEU A 196 -11.17 -3.55 -2.65
C LEU A 196 -9.93 -2.73 -2.35
N ILE A 197 -9.65 -2.51 -1.08
CA ILE A 197 -8.51 -1.72 -0.59
C ILE A 197 -7.85 -2.49 0.55
N ASN A 198 -6.56 -2.81 0.44
CA ASN A 198 -5.81 -3.36 1.55
C ASN A 198 -5.09 -2.24 2.32
N ALA A 199 -5.66 -1.84 3.45
CA ALA A 199 -5.10 -0.88 4.40
C ALA A 199 -4.44 -1.54 5.62
N ALA A 200 -4.30 -2.88 5.64
CA ALA A 200 -3.57 -3.61 6.67
C ALA A 200 -2.13 -3.09 6.79
N LEU A 201 -1.54 -3.16 7.98
CA LEU A 201 -0.17 -2.70 8.20
C LEU A 201 0.86 -3.68 7.65
N ASN A 202 0.67 -5.00 7.89
CA ASN A 202 1.77 -5.95 7.76
C ASN A 202 1.46 -7.20 6.92
N ASP A 203 0.22 -7.38 6.42
CA ASP A 203 -0.12 -8.63 5.75
C ASP A 203 -0.79 -8.44 4.39
N GLU A 204 -0.33 -9.22 3.41
CA GLU A 204 -1.03 -9.45 2.16
C GLU A 204 -2.24 -10.35 2.43
N LEU A 205 -3.38 -10.10 1.79
CA LEU A 205 -4.61 -10.81 2.10
C LEU A 205 -5.23 -11.47 0.86
N PHE A 206 -5.56 -12.75 0.97
CA PHE A 206 -6.51 -13.41 0.09
C PHE A 206 -7.92 -12.99 0.45
N PHE A 207 -8.71 -12.59 -0.53
CA PHE A 207 -10.13 -12.28 -0.38
C PHE A 207 -10.96 -13.13 -1.32
N THR A 208 -12.04 -13.73 -0.81
CA THR A 208 -12.96 -14.55 -1.60
C THR A 208 -14.39 -14.41 -1.10
N ILE A 209 -15.37 -14.64 -1.98
CA ILE A 209 -16.81 -14.71 -1.67
C ILE A 209 -17.30 -16.09 -2.05
N ALA A 210 -17.89 -16.81 -1.09
CA ALA A 210 -18.36 -18.16 -1.33
C ALA A 210 -19.31 -18.26 -2.53
N ASN A 211 -19.06 -19.20 -3.45
CA ASN A 211 -19.86 -19.48 -4.64
C ASN A 211 -20.07 -18.28 -5.59
N HIS A 212 -19.12 -17.32 -5.60
CA HIS A 212 -19.15 -16.18 -6.52
C HIS A 212 -17.78 -15.98 -7.12
N THR A 213 -17.74 -15.85 -8.45
CA THR A 213 -16.57 -15.46 -9.21
C THR A 213 -16.53 -13.95 -9.36
N LEU A 214 -15.37 -13.36 -9.24
CA LEU A 214 -15.10 -11.93 -9.31
C LEU A 214 -14.41 -11.61 -10.64
N ILE A 215 -14.82 -10.54 -11.32
CA ILE A 215 -14.18 -10.08 -12.56
C ILE A 215 -13.33 -8.87 -12.22
N VAL A 216 -12.02 -9.00 -12.28
CA VAL A 216 -11.08 -7.89 -12.08
C VAL A 216 -11.15 -6.94 -13.28
N VAL A 217 -11.29 -5.63 -13.04
CA VAL A 217 -11.43 -4.61 -14.10
C VAL A 217 -10.52 -3.41 -13.93
N GLU A 218 -9.90 -3.25 -12.76
CA GLU A 218 -9.02 -2.12 -12.45
C GLU A 218 -8.12 -2.47 -11.28
N THR A 219 -6.90 -1.92 -11.25
CA THR A 219 -5.98 -1.97 -10.13
C THR A 219 -5.23 -0.65 -10.02
N ASP A 220 -5.02 -0.14 -8.77
CA ASP A 220 -4.26 1.06 -8.46
C ASP A 220 -4.63 2.28 -9.34
N ALA A 221 -5.94 2.51 -9.55
CA ALA A 221 -6.52 3.54 -10.41
C ALA A 221 -6.13 3.45 -11.90
N SER A 222 -5.78 2.23 -12.39
CA SER A 222 -5.50 1.93 -13.79
C SER A 222 -6.37 0.77 -14.29
N TYR A 223 -7.04 0.94 -15.43
CA TYR A 223 -7.88 -0.11 -16.00
C TYR A 223 -7.05 -1.25 -16.57
N VAL A 224 -7.53 -2.47 -16.33
CA VAL A 224 -6.89 -3.70 -16.82
C VAL A 224 -7.79 -4.45 -17.79
N LYS A 225 -7.21 -5.35 -18.57
CA LYS A 225 -7.97 -6.35 -19.34
C LYS A 225 -8.76 -7.20 -18.34
N PRO A 226 -10.10 -7.29 -18.47
CA PRO A 226 -10.92 -8.04 -17.53
C PRO A 226 -10.53 -9.52 -17.48
N PHE A 227 -10.41 -10.07 -16.26
CA PHE A 227 -10.23 -11.50 -16.04
C PHE A 227 -11.00 -12.00 -14.83
N GLU A 228 -11.35 -13.26 -14.80
CA GLU A 228 -12.09 -13.90 -13.71
C GLU A 228 -11.16 -14.54 -12.69
N SER A 229 -11.56 -14.45 -11.42
CA SER A 229 -10.91 -15.12 -10.30
C SER A 229 -11.88 -15.33 -9.15
N ASP A 230 -11.80 -16.48 -8.49
CA ASP A 230 -12.60 -16.77 -7.28
C ASP A 230 -11.95 -16.19 -6.02
N THR A 231 -10.65 -15.95 -6.09
CA THR A 231 -9.86 -15.34 -5.00
C THR A 231 -9.03 -14.19 -5.53
N ILE A 232 -9.04 -13.07 -4.80
CA ILE A 232 -8.23 -11.88 -5.07
C ILE A 232 -7.13 -11.80 -4.02
N LEU A 233 -5.89 -11.56 -4.44
CA LEU A 233 -4.78 -11.20 -3.55
C LEU A 233 -4.58 -9.70 -3.57
N LEU A 234 -4.41 -9.10 -2.40
CA LEU A 234 -4.03 -7.68 -2.26
C LEU A 234 -2.93 -7.55 -1.21
N GLY A 235 -1.80 -6.99 -1.60
CA GLY A 235 -0.79 -6.52 -0.65
C GLY A 235 -1.20 -5.21 0.03
N PRO A 236 -0.66 -4.87 1.20
CA PRO A 236 -0.82 -3.55 1.82
C PRO A 236 -0.47 -2.43 0.83
N GLY A 237 -1.35 -1.44 0.73
CA GLY A 237 -1.23 -0.37 -0.26
C GLY A 237 -1.92 -0.64 -1.59
N GLN A 238 -2.22 -1.88 -1.93
CA GLN A 238 -2.87 -2.21 -3.20
C GLN A 238 -4.38 -1.98 -3.17
N THR A 239 -4.90 -1.59 -4.33
CA THR A 239 -6.34 -1.51 -4.59
C THR A 239 -6.69 -2.34 -5.82
N THR A 240 -7.88 -2.93 -5.83
CA THR A 240 -8.40 -3.68 -6.98
C THR A 240 -9.91 -3.53 -7.06
N ASN A 241 -10.42 -3.19 -8.23
CA ASN A 241 -11.85 -3.15 -8.48
C ASN A 241 -12.31 -4.43 -9.16
N VAL A 242 -13.35 -5.04 -8.62
CA VAL A 242 -13.94 -6.26 -9.17
C VAL A 242 -15.44 -6.09 -9.40
N LEU A 243 -15.95 -6.68 -10.49
CA LEU A 243 -17.37 -6.82 -10.69
C LEU A 243 -17.85 -8.11 -10.05
N LEU A 244 -18.83 -7.98 -9.16
CA LEU A 244 -19.60 -9.07 -8.59
C LEU A 244 -20.92 -9.17 -9.35
N LYS A 245 -21.07 -10.20 -10.19
CA LYS A 245 -22.36 -10.55 -10.79
C LYS A 245 -23.15 -11.43 -9.82
N THR A 246 -24.25 -10.92 -9.33
CA THR A 246 -25.09 -11.68 -8.38
C THR A 246 -25.90 -12.75 -9.10
N LYS A 247 -26.23 -13.84 -8.43
CA LYS A 247 -27.06 -14.92 -8.95
C LYS A 247 -28.39 -14.35 -9.45
N PRO A 248 -28.95 -14.87 -10.55
CA PRO A 248 -30.20 -14.34 -11.13
C PRO A 248 -31.38 -14.52 -10.19
N ASP A 249 -31.42 -15.64 -9.47
CA ASP A 249 -32.47 -15.98 -8.54
C ASP A 249 -32.04 -15.75 -7.09
N TYR A 250 -33.03 -15.58 -6.22
CA TYR A 250 -32.80 -15.46 -4.77
C TYR A 250 -32.32 -16.80 -4.20
N PRO A 251 -31.07 -16.90 -3.71
CA PRO A 251 -30.59 -18.13 -3.11
C PRO A 251 -31.14 -18.28 -1.68
N ASN A 252 -31.48 -19.51 -1.30
CA ASN A 252 -31.85 -19.84 0.08
C ASN A 252 -30.60 -19.99 0.98
N SER A 253 -29.65 -19.10 0.85
CA SER A 253 -28.37 -19.13 1.56
C SER A 253 -27.77 -17.74 1.69
N THR A 254 -26.91 -17.56 2.68
CA THR A 254 -25.98 -16.45 2.78
C THR A 254 -24.56 -16.95 2.52
N PHE A 255 -23.64 -16.05 2.24
CA PHE A 255 -22.30 -16.41 1.79
C PHE A 255 -21.25 -15.67 2.60
N PHE A 256 -20.27 -16.38 3.13
CA PHE A 256 -19.12 -15.70 3.72
C PHE A 256 -18.29 -15.02 2.65
N MET A 257 -17.84 -13.81 3.00
CA MET A 257 -16.72 -13.10 2.41
C MET A 257 -15.57 -13.24 3.38
N LEU A 258 -14.49 -13.92 3.01
CA LEU A 258 -13.34 -14.17 3.90
C LEU A 258 -12.11 -13.39 3.44
N ALA A 259 -11.39 -12.84 4.42
CA ALA A 259 -10.07 -12.26 4.23
C ALA A 259 -9.08 -12.97 5.17
N ARG A 260 -8.00 -13.56 4.60
CA ARG A 260 -7.00 -14.36 5.29
C ARG A 260 -5.59 -14.02 4.78
N PRO A 261 -4.54 -14.05 5.63
CA PRO A 261 -3.20 -13.69 5.21
C PRO A 261 -2.62 -14.66 4.16
N TYR A 262 -1.79 -14.08 3.28
CA TYR A 262 -0.74 -14.74 2.54
C TYR A 262 0.58 -14.42 3.22
N PHE A 263 1.31 -15.43 3.67
CA PHE A 263 2.55 -15.25 4.40
C PHE A 263 3.58 -16.30 4.02
N THR A 264 4.80 -15.85 3.73
CA THR A 264 5.94 -16.70 3.35
C THR A 264 7.13 -16.53 4.28
N GLY A 265 7.12 -15.52 5.15
CA GLY A 265 8.20 -15.21 6.07
C GLY A 265 8.40 -16.29 7.16
N MET A 266 9.46 -16.13 7.94
CA MET A 266 9.79 -17.00 9.07
C MET A 266 9.32 -16.44 10.42
N GLY A 267 8.82 -15.21 10.45
CA GLY A 267 8.36 -14.53 11.67
C GLY A 267 6.98 -15.01 12.14
N THR A 268 6.52 -14.42 13.24
CA THR A 268 5.14 -14.57 13.71
C THR A 268 4.21 -13.67 12.93
N PHE A 269 3.02 -14.15 12.61
CA PHE A 269 1.97 -13.39 11.93
C PHE A 269 0.60 -13.73 12.52
N ASP A 270 -0.39 -12.87 12.30
CA ASP A 270 -1.77 -13.17 12.65
C ASP A 270 -2.34 -14.21 11.67
N ASN A 271 -2.58 -15.42 12.13
CA ASN A 271 -3.14 -16.52 11.31
C ASN A 271 -4.67 -16.57 11.38
N SER A 272 -5.32 -15.52 11.80
CA SER A 272 -6.78 -15.45 11.89
C SER A 272 -7.42 -15.12 10.52
N THR A 273 -8.75 -15.12 10.48
CA THR A 273 -9.52 -14.84 9.26
C THR A 273 -10.66 -13.89 9.58
N ALA A 274 -10.68 -12.73 8.92
CA ALA A 274 -11.84 -11.85 8.99
C ALA A 274 -12.99 -12.37 8.10
N ALA A 275 -14.21 -12.20 8.55
CA ALA A 275 -15.39 -12.62 7.82
C ALA A 275 -16.47 -11.54 7.73
N GLY A 276 -16.97 -11.30 6.53
CA GLY A 276 -18.20 -10.59 6.24
C GLY A 276 -19.26 -11.53 5.69
N ILE A 277 -20.48 -11.06 5.55
CA ILE A 277 -21.60 -11.84 5.04
C ILE A 277 -22.19 -11.14 3.81
N LEU A 278 -22.20 -11.84 2.68
CA LEU A 278 -22.98 -11.47 1.51
C LEU A 278 -24.41 -12.01 1.68
N GLU A 279 -25.38 -11.11 1.69
CA GLU A 279 -26.80 -11.40 1.91
C GLU A 279 -27.63 -10.89 0.72
N TYR A 280 -28.44 -11.77 0.13
CA TYR A 280 -29.37 -11.38 -0.93
C TYR A 280 -30.63 -10.80 -0.32
N THR A 281 -31.08 -9.64 -0.83
CA THR A 281 -32.36 -9.04 -0.43
C THR A 281 -33.50 -9.78 -1.09
N LYS A 282 -34.48 -10.20 -0.29
CA LYS A 282 -35.70 -10.89 -0.77
C LYS A 282 -36.50 -9.98 -1.72
N PRO A 283 -37.15 -10.54 -2.74
CA PRO A 283 -38.20 -9.84 -3.48
C PRO A 283 -39.34 -9.45 -2.54
N TYR A 284 -39.95 -8.28 -2.79
CA TYR A 284 -40.97 -7.66 -1.94
C TYR A 284 -42.20 -8.56 -1.68
N ASN A 285 -42.49 -9.53 -2.53
CA ASN A 285 -43.71 -10.36 -2.50
C ASN A 285 -43.58 -11.70 -1.74
N ASN A 286 -42.48 -11.99 -1.11
CA ASN A 286 -42.25 -13.28 -0.44
C ASN A 286 -42.40 -13.13 1.10
N HIS A 287 -43.62 -13.38 1.61
CA HIS A 287 -43.96 -13.24 3.05
C HIS A 287 -43.33 -14.29 3.97
N THR A 288 -42.67 -15.32 3.46
CA THR A 288 -42.02 -16.33 4.31
C THR A 288 -40.72 -15.80 4.90
N ILE A 289 -40.74 -15.47 6.18
CA ILE A 289 -39.52 -15.09 6.94
C ILE A 289 -38.75 -16.38 7.25
N ILE A 290 -37.78 -16.73 6.42
CA ILE A 290 -36.79 -17.76 6.78
C ILE A 290 -35.77 -17.05 7.66
N THR A 291 -35.79 -17.30 8.95
CA THR A 291 -34.96 -16.60 9.96
C THR A 291 -33.54 -17.12 10.03
N ASN A 292 -33.27 -18.35 9.58
CA ASN A 292 -31.96 -19.00 9.66
C ASN A 292 -31.54 -19.58 8.29
N LEU A 293 -30.99 -18.74 7.41
CA LEU A 293 -30.39 -19.23 6.16
C LEU A 293 -29.02 -19.86 6.45
N PRO A 294 -28.70 -21.01 5.80
CA PRO A 294 -27.38 -21.59 5.92
C PRO A 294 -26.31 -20.64 5.37
N ILE A 295 -25.15 -20.60 6.03
CA ILE A 295 -24.01 -19.79 5.61
C ILE A 295 -23.02 -20.70 4.88
N ILE A 296 -22.77 -20.41 3.62
CA ILE A 296 -21.80 -21.15 2.79
C ILE A 296 -20.43 -20.53 2.98
N LYS A 297 -19.43 -21.39 3.27
CA LYS A 297 -18.02 -20.99 3.41
C LYS A 297 -17.28 -21.21 2.10
N PRO A 298 -16.39 -20.27 1.68
CA PRO A 298 -15.53 -20.50 0.52
C PRO A 298 -14.31 -21.33 0.90
N SER A 299 -13.66 -21.94 -0.10
CA SER A 299 -12.29 -22.42 0.00
C SER A 299 -11.31 -21.28 -0.27
N LEU A 300 -10.20 -21.24 0.45
CA LEU A 300 -9.11 -20.28 0.28
C LEU A 300 -7.83 -21.02 -0.09
N PRO A 301 -6.90 -20.42 -0.87
CA PRO A 301 -5.57 -20.96 -1.09
C PRO A 301 -4.83 -21.22 0.22
N SER A 302 -3.82 -22.05 0.25
CA SER A 302 -2.93 -22.16 1.42
C SER A 302 -2.27 -20.83 1.73
N ILE A 303 -1.98 -20.57 3.01
CA ILE A 303 -1.41 -19.27 3.45
C ILE A 303 -0.08 -18.93 2.76
N ASN A 304 0.66 -19.93 2.29
CA ASN A 304 1.95 -19.81 1.62
C ASN A 304 1.91 -20.29 0.16
N ASP A 305 0.76 -20.22 -0.50
CA ASP A 305 0.59 -20.67 -1.90
C ASP A 305 1.21 -19.67 -2.89
N THR A 306 2.53 -19.71 -3.01
CA THR A 306 3.31 -18.88 -3.95
C THR A 306 2.93 -19.12 -5.41
N ASN A 307 2.52 -20.36 -5.76
CA ASN A 307 2.08 -20.70 -7.12
C ASN A 307 0.78 -19.99 -7.47
N PHE A 308 -0.21 -20.00 -6.56
CA PHE A 308 -1.42 -19.23 -6.76
C PHE A 308 -1.11 -17.73 -6.94
N VAL A 309 -0.27 -17.18 -6.07
CA VAL A 309 0.12 -15.76 -6.09
C VAL A 309 0.79 -15.36 -7.39
N ALA A 310 1.75 -16.16 -7.87
CA ALA A 310 2.43 -15.91 -9.14
C ALA A 310 1.45 -15.97 -10.33
N ASN A 311 0.61 -17.01 -10.38
CA ASN A 311 -0.39 -17.19 -11.43
C ASN A 311 -1.44 -16.06 -11.42
N PHE A 312 -1.87 -15.61 -10.24
CA PHE A 312 -2.80 -14.49 -10.09
C PHE A 312 -2.17 -13.17 -10.57
N SER A 313 -0.94 -12.89 -10.14
CA SER A 313 -0.21 -11.66 -10.51
C SER A 313 0.05 -11.57 -12.02
N ASN A 314 0.32 -12.69 -12.68
CA ASN A 314 0.55 -12.75 -14.13
C ASN A 314 -0.70 -12.51 -14.99
N LYS A 315 -1.92 -12.55 -14.41
CA LYS A 315 -3.17 -12.23 -15.14
C LYS A 315 -3.35 -10.73 -15.38
N PHE A 316 -2.66 -9.88 -14.63
CA PHE A 316 -2.82 -8.44 -14.76
C PHE A 316 -2.12 -7.90 -16.01
N LEU A 317 -2.91 -7.39 -16.93
CA LEU A 317 -2.45 -6.70 -18.15
C LEU A 317 -3.17 -5.35 -18.23
N SER A 318 -2.46 -4.28 -18.59
CA SER A 318 -3.09 -2.99 -18.86
C SER A 318 -4.16 -3.13 -19.95
N LEU A 319 -5.22 -2.35 -19.86
CA LEU A 319 -6.31 -2.37 -20.87
C LEU A 319 -5.77 -2.08 -22.27
N ASN A 320 -4.76 -1.24 -22.36
CA ASN A 320 -3.99 -0.89 -23.57
C ASN A 320 -4.91 -0.67 -24.80
N SER A 321 -5.78 0.31 -24.68
CA SER A 321 -6.67 0.72 -25.76
C SER A 321 -6.33 2.14 -26.25
N PRO A 322 -6.84 2.61 -27.40
CA PRO A 322 -6.58 3.97 -27.86
C PRO A 322 -6.94 5.06 -26.83
N LYS A 323 -7.94 4.79 -26.00
CA LYS A 323 -8.38 5.70 -24.94
C LYS A 323 -7.57 5.56 -23.65
N TYR A 324 -7.04 4.38 -23.38
CA TYR A 324 -6.27 4.04 -22.18
C TYR A 324 -4.99 3.30 -22.59
N PRO A 325 -4.01 4.00 -23.20
CA PRO A 325 -2.79 3.37 -23.71
C PRO A 325 -1.85 2.98 -22.57
N ALA A 326 -1.11 1.90 -22.75
CA ALA A 326 0.02 1.54 -21.89
C ALA A 326 1.30 2.21 -22.42
N ASN A 327 1.62 3.39 -21.88
CA ASN A 327 2.77 4.20 -22.31
C ASN A 327 4.07 3.74 -21.64
N VAL A 328 4.38 2.44 -21.74
CA VAL A 328 5.58 1.87 -21.12
C VAL A 328 6.85 2.41 -21.80
N PRO A 329 7.87 2.87 -21.04
CA PRO A 329 9.16 3.27 -21.61
C PRO A 329 9.83 2.09 -22.30
N LYS A 330 10.00 2.16 -23.64
CA LYS A 330 10.66 1.10 -24.45
C LYS A 330 12.17 1.20 -24.40
N THR A 331 12.71 2.41 -24.37
CA THR A 331 14.14 2.71 -24.20
C THR A 331 14.38 3.23 -22.79
N ILE A 332 15.52 2.93 -22.21
CA ILE A 332 15.86 3.23 -20.81
C ILE A 332 17.12 4.10 -20.75
N ASP A 333 17.05 5.16 -19.94
CA ASP A 333 18.19 6.09 -19.72
C ASP A 333 18.99 5.68 -18.49
N LYS A 334 18.33 5.10 -17.48
CA LYS A 334 18.96 4.65 -16.22
C LYS A 334 18.39 3.31 -15.77
N ASN A 335 19.31 2.38 -15.48
CA ASN A 335 19.03 1.08 -14.90
C ASN A 335 19.52 1.04 -13.45
N PHE A 336 18.68 0.49 -12.57
CA PHE A 336 18.99 0.26 -11.17
C PHE A 336 18.72 -1.20 -10.82
N PHE A 337 19.56 -1.76 -9.95
CA PHE A 337 19.35 -3.08 -9.38
C PHE A 337 19.36 -2.95 -7.85
N PHE A 338 18.21 -3.13 -7.22
CA PHE A 338 18.05 -3.00 -5.78
C PHE A 338 17.70 -4.36 -5.16
N THR A 339 18.52 -4.82 -4.23
CA THR A 339 18.13 -5.88 -3.31
C THR A 339 17.18 -5.31 -2.27
N VAL A 340 16.17 -6.07 -1.90
CA VAL A 340 15.19 -5.73 -0.86
C VAL A 340 15.08 -6.88 0.11
N GLY A 341 15.07 -6.61 1.40
CA GLY A 341 14.96 -7.66 2.40
C GLY A 341 15.33 -7.21 3.81
N LEU A 342 15.31 -8.19 4.70
CA LEU A 342 15.65 -8.01 6.09
C LEU A 342 17.17 -7.96 6.29
N GLY A 343 17.57 -7.58 7.49
CA GLY A 343 18.94 -7.51 7.93
C GLY A 343 19.01 -7.27 9.43
N THR A 344 20.19 -6.93 9.92
CA THR A 344 20.42 -6.66 11.34
C THR A 344 21.13 -5.32 11.54
N SER A 345 20.88 -4.71 12.67
CA SER A 345 21.65 -3.57 13.20
C SER A 345 22.29 -3.94 14.53
N PRO A 346 23.42 -3.33 14.91
CA PRO A 346 24.09 -3.66 16.16
C PRO A 346 23.21 -3.30 17.37
N CYS A 347 23.25 -4.14 18.39
CA CYS A 347 22.68 -3.81 19.69
C CYS A 347 23.48 -2.69 20.34
N PRO A 348 22.86 -1.61 20.82
CA PRO A 348 23.57 -0.56 21.54
C PRO A 348 24.33 -1.10 22.76
N LYS A 349 25.47 -0.50 23.06
CA LYS A 349 26.22 -0.83 24.28
C LYS A 349 25.31 -0.68 25.51
N ASN A 350 25.38 -1.63 26.43
CA ASN A 350 24.60 -1.67 27.69
C ASN A 350 23.09 -1.91 27.49
N GLN A 351 22.66 -2.48 26.34
CA GLN A 351 21.30 -2.96 26.13
C GLN A 351 21.30 -4.45 25.81
N THR A 352 20.23 -5.14 26.20
CA THR A 352 19.92 -6.49 25.73
C THR A 352 18.92 -6.35 24.59
N CYS A 353 19.25 -6.88 23.40
CA CYS A 353 18.36 -6.86 22.25
C CYS A 353 17.64 -8.19 22.09
N GLN A 354 16.40 -8.12 21.53
CA GLN A 354 15.52 -9.26 21.30
C GLN A 354 15.40 -9.61 19.81
N GLY A 355 16.26 -9.04 18.98
CA GLY A 355 16.33 -9.34 17.55
C GLY A 355 17.08 -10.66 17.28
N PRO A 356 17.51 -10.92 16.04
CA PRO A 356 18.16 -12.17 15.68
C PRO A 356 19.30 -12.54 16.63
N ASN A 357 19.30 -13.80 17.09
CA ASN A 357 20.29 -14.35 18.04
C ASN A 357 20.38 -13.62 19.40
N ASN A 358 19.35 -12.85 19.78
CA ASN A 358 19.32 -12.05 21.02
C ASN A 358 20.53 -11.12 21.20
N SER A 359 21.20 -10.74 20.11
CA SER A 359 22.42 -9.94 20.12
C SER A 359 22.40 -8.75 19.16
N SER A 360 21.35 -8.61 18.36
CA SER A 360 21.18 -7.56 17.38
C SER A 360 19.74 -7.06 17.36
N LYS A 361 19.47 -6.01 16.58
CA LYS A 361 18.14 -5.52 16.27
C LYS A 361 17.75 -5.93 14.87
N PHE A 362 16.47 -6.21 14.62
CA PHE A 362 15.94 -6.31 13.27
C PHE A 362 16.15 -4.99 12.52
N ALA A 363 16.50 -5.10 11.26
CA ALA A 363 16.58 -4.01 10.31
C ALA A 363 16.05 -4.51 8.95
N ALA A 364 15.76 -3.57 8.05
CA ALA A 364 15.42 -3.88 6.68
C ALA A 364 16.05 -2.83 5.76
N SER A 365 16.38 -3.20 4.51
CA SER A 365 17.21 -2.36 3.67
C SER A 365 16.95 -2.54 2.17
N MET A 366 17.28 -1.51 1.40
CA MET A 366 17.51 -1.62 -0.04
C MET A 366 19.02 -1.49 -0.30
N ASN A 367 19.60 -2.43 -1.05
CA ASN A 367 21.05 -2.50 -1.31
C ASN A 367 21.91 -2.38 -0.04
N ASN A 368 21.47 -3.04 1.05
CA ASN A 368 22.12 -3.01 2.36
C ASN A 368 22.12 -1.62 3.05
N GLU A 369 21.37 -0.65 2.53
CA GLU A 369 21.17 0.67 3.14
C GLU A 369 19.81 0.73 3.84
N SER A 370 19.82 0.79 5.16
CA SER A 370 18.64 1.02 6.00
C SER A 370 18.44 2.52 6.16
N PHE A 371 17.30 3.01 5.75
CA PHE A 371 17.08 4.46 5.66
C PHE A 371 16.78 5.07 7.03
N SER A 372 17.57 6.06 7.42
CA SER A 372 17.35 6.88 8.60
C SER A 372 16.51 8.12 8.27
N LEU A 373 15.44 8.38 9.03
CA LEU A 373 14.64 9.59 8.85
C LEU A 373 15.45 10.83 9.27
N PRO A 374 15.51 11.88 8.42
CA PRO A 374 16.14 13.13 8.83
C PRO A 374 15.25 13.91 9.80
N SER A 375 15.83 14.91 10.47
CA SER A 375 15.10 15.81 11.38
C SER A 375 14.33 16.92 10.68
N ILE A 376 14.67 17.21 9.42
CA ILE A 376 14.03 18.22 8.55
C ILE A 376 13.57 17.51 7.27
N ALA A 377 12.40 17.86 6.76
CA ALA A 377 11.85 17.24 5.56
C ALA A 377 12.80 17.40 4.36
N LEU A 378 13.10 16.28 3.68
CA LEU A 378 14.03 16.23 2.54
C LEU A 378 13.63 17.20 1.43
N LEU A 379 12.33 17.31 1.12
CA LEU A 379 11.84 18.21 0.10
C LEU A 379 12.13 19.68 0.44
N GLN A 380 12.01 20.07 1.72
CA GLN A 380 12.37 21.41 2.19
C GLN A 380 13.87 21.65 2.03
N GLN A 381 14.69 20.70 2.44
CA GLN A 381 16.15 20.81 2.31
C GLN A 381 16.55 20.91 0.85
N HIS A 382 16.00 20.04 -0.01
CA HIS A 382 16.28 20.06 -1.45
C HIS A 382 15.87 21.38 -2.10
N TYR A 383 14.69 21.92 -1.76
CA TYR A 383 14.17 23.18 -2.34
C TYR A 383 15.00 24.39 -1.95
N PHE A 384 15.37 24.54 -0.67
CA PHE A 384 16.05 25.73 -0.17
C PHE A 384 17.58 25.69 -0.31
N SER A 385 18.20 24.52 -0.27
CA SER A 385 19.67 24.41 -0.33
C SER A 385 20.21 23.95 -1.67
N GLY A 386 19.38 23.37 -2.53
CA GLY A 386 19.77 22.90 -3.87
C GLY A 386 20.82 21.80 -3.92
N GLN A 387 21.40 21.44 -2.78
CA GLN A 387 22.45 20.43 -2.64
C GLN A 387 22.36 19.74 -1.27
N ALA A 388 23.00 18.56 -1.17
CA ALA A 388 23.19 17.83 0.08
C ALA A 388 24.15 18.57 1.02
N ASN A 389 23.74 19.71 1.56
CA ASN A 389 24.57 20.52 2.45
C ASN A 389 24.18 20.28 3.89
N ASN A 390 25.18 20.23 4.76
CA ASN A 390 25.11 20.10 6.22
C ASN A 390 24.80 18.70 6.80
N GLY A 391 25.11 17.61 6.07
CA GLY A 391 25.08 16.26 6.64
C GLY A 391 23.71 15.64 6.89
N SER A 392 22.61 16.26 6.42
CA SER A 392 21.24 15.76 6.65
C SER A 392 20.86 14.61 5.72
N TYR A 393 21.41 14.57 4.51
CA TYR A 393 21.27 13.48 3.54
C TYR A 393 22.44 13.49 2.55
N THR A 394 22.64 12.37 1.87
CA THR A 394 23.66 12.24 0.81
C THR A 394 23.02 11.78 -0.50
N THR A 395 23.75 11.91 -1.61
CA THR A 395 23.26 11.54 -2.95
C THR A 395 23.99 10.33 -3.53
N ASP A 396 24.55 9.51 -2.67
CA ASP A 396 25.39 8.34 -2.96
C ASP A 396 24.68 7.01 -2.67
N PHE A 397 23.36 6.96 -2.77
CA PHE A 397 22.65 5.69 -2.64
C PHE A 397 23.19 4.67 -3.68
N PRO A 398 23.58 3.44 -3.26
CA PRO A 398 24.17 2.48 -4.17
C PRO A 398 23.16 2.03 -5.24
N VAL A 399 23.53 2.24 -6.49
CA VAL A 399 22.67 1.92 -7.66
C VAL A 399 22.65 0.43 -8.02
N VAL A 400 23.59 -0.33 -7.45
CA VAL A 400 23.71 -1.79 -7.49
C VAL A 400 24.16 -2.30 -6.12
N PRO A 401 23.89 -3.56 -5.77
CA PRO A 401 24.31 -4.10 -4.48
C PRO A 401 25.83 -4.05 -4.30
N LEU A 402 26.27 -3.54 -3.16
CA LEU A 402 27.70 -3.44 -2.82
C LEU A 402 28.33 -4.81 -2.51
N ARG A 403 27.52 -5.79 -2.13
CA ARG A 403 27.91 -7.15 -1.74
C ARG A 403 27.04 -8.16 -2.47
N PRO A 404 27.36 -8.52 -3.72
CA PRO A 404 26.63 -9.55 -4.46
C PRO A 404 26.78 -10.93 -3.79
N PHE A 405 25.69 -11.69 -3.74
CA PHE A 405 25.66 -13.09 -3.31
C PHE A 405 24.54 -13.82 -4.05
N ASN A 406 24.34 -15.12 -3.80
CA ASN A 406 23.16 -15.81 -4.29
C ASN A 406 21.94 -15.39 -3.46
N TYR A 407 21.17 -14.39 -3.95
CA TYR A 407 20.13 -13.72 -3.19
C TYR A 407 19.02 -14.64 -2.69
N THR A 408 18.71 -15.70 -3.45
CA THR A 408 17.67 -16.68 -3.10
C THR A 408 18.25 -17.99 -2.52
N GLY A 409 19.57 -18.03 -2.32
CA GLY A 409 20.29 -19.17 -1.75
C GLY A 409 20.61 -18.97 -0.26
N THR A 410 21.73 -19.55 0.16
CA THR A 410 22.22 -19.38 1.54
C THR A 410 22.62 -17.93 1.80
N PRO A 411 22.07 -17.27 2.82
CA PRO A 411 22.42 -15.89 3.13
C PRO A 411 23.88 -15.77 3.62
N PRO A 412 24.50 -14.59 3.46
CA PRO A 412 25.83 -14.35 3.97
C PRO A 412 25.86 -14.33 5.50
N ASN A 413 27.00 -14.69 6.12
CA ASN A 413 27.18 -14.67 7.56
C ASN A 413 27.02 -13.26 8.15
N ASN A 414 27.41 -12.22 7.40
CA ASN A 414 27.25 -10.83 7.82
C ASN A 414 25.93 -10.28 7.25
N THR A 415 24.94 -10.15 8.12
CA THR A 415 23.61 -9.60 7.83
C THR A 415 23.45 -8.13 8.24
N MET A 416 24.53 -7.49 8.74
CA MET A 416 24.52 -6.09 9.19
C MET A 416 24.28 -5.14 8.03
N VAL A 417 23.38 -4.19 8.24
CA VAL A 417 23.06 -3.11 7.29
C VAL A 417 23.85 -1.85 7.63
N SER A 418 24.06 -1.00 6.63
CA SER A 418 24.47 0.39 6.82
C SER A 418 23.25 1.25 7.09
N ASN A 419 23.41 2.35 7.84
CA ASN A 419 22.33 3.27 8.15
C ASN A 419 22.66 4.67 7.61
N GLY A 420 21.71 5.29 6.94
CA GLY A 420 21.89 6.64 6.41
C GLY A 420 20.66 7.19 5.71
N THR A 421 20.64 8.50 5.50
CA THR A 421 19.67 9.16 4.66
C THR A 421 20.26 9.34 3.27
N LYS A 422 20.30 8.25 2.50
CA LYS A 422 20.88 8.25 1.15
C LYS A 422 19.79 8.36 0.08
N THR A 423 20.06 9.11 -0.97
CA THR A 423 19.10 9.40 -2.05
C THR A 423 19.70 9.13 -3.42
N VAL A 424 18.83 8.84 -4.40
CA VAL A 424 19.19 8.78 -5.83
C VAL A 424 18.70 10.06 -6.50
N VAL A 425 19.59 10.76 -7.21
CA VAL A 425 19.24 11.97 -7.96
C VAL A 425 19.16 11.64 -9.45
N ILE A 426 18.02 11.95 -10.07
CA ILE A 426 17.79 11.74 -11.51
C ILE A 426 17.31 13.03 -12.18
N PRO A 427 17.70 13.27 -13.45
CA PRO A 427 17.18 14.39 -14.24
C PRO A 427 15.68 14.25 -14.50
N TYR A 428 15.00 15.38 -14.72
CA TYR A 428 13.63 15.41 -15.22
C TYR A 428 13.51 14.62 -16.53
N ASN A 429 12.39 13.90 -16.69
CA ASN A 429 12.04 13.12 -17.88
C ASN A 429 13.00 11.93 -18.17
N THR A 430 13.68 11.44 -17.16
CA THR A 430 14.50 10.21 -17.25
C THR A 430 13.60 8.97 -17.32
N ARG A 431 13.84 8.10 -18.29
CA ARG A 431 13.19 6.78 -18.40
C ARG A 431 13.97 5.79 -17.54
N VAL A 432 13.32 5.35 -16.47
CA VAL A 432 13.95 4.55 -15.41
C VAL A 432 13.48 3.11 -15.49
N GLN A 433 14.41 2.17 -15.34
CA GLN A 433 14.15 0.77 -15.03
C GLN A 433 14.75 0.45 -13.68
N VAL A 434 13.96 -0.24 -12.83
CA VAL A 434 14.43 -0.77 -11.55
C VAL A 434 14.13 -2.25 -11.52
N VAL A 435 15.15 -3.05 -11.26
CA VAL A 435 14.99 -4.45 -10.87
C VAL A 435 15.06 -4.53 -9.35
N LEU A 436 14.08 -5.15 -8.76
CA LEU A 436 13.95 -5.37 -7.32
C LEU A 436 14.12 -6.85 -7.06
N GLN A 437 15.17 -7.23 -6.34
CA GLN A 437 15.53 -8.60 -6.01
C GLN A 437 15.33 -8.85 -4.53
N GLU A 438 14.42 -9.76 -4.19
CA GLU A 438 14.25 -10.19 -2.82
C GLU A 438 15.47 -10.99 -2.35
N THR A 439 15.78 -10.95 -1.05
CA THR A 439 16.90 -11.68 -0.45
C THR A 439 16.44 -12.64 0.65
N SER A 440 17.09 -13.80 0.70
CA SER A 440 16.85 -14.83 1.72
C SER A 440 17.38 -14.47 3.13
N ILE A 441 17.91 -13.28 3.33
CA ILE A 441 18.45 -12.86 4.63
C ILE A 441 17.32 -12.82 5.68
N LEU A 442 17.46 -13.59 6.75
CA LEU A 442 16.46 -13.76 7.83
C LEU A 442 15.12 -14.34 7.35
N GLY A 443 15.11 -15.00 6.18
CA GLY A 443 13.95 -15.63 5.57
C GLY A 443 13.42 -14.86 4.36
N ALA A 444 13.09 -15.60 3.31
CA ALA A 444 12.51 -15.03 2.11
C ALA A 444 11.05 -14.61 2.36
N GLU A 445 10.70 -13.39 2.03
CA GLU A 445 9.39 -12.79 2.28
C GLU A 445 8.94 -11.91 1.11
N SER A 446 7.63 -11.82 0.91
CA SER A 446 7.06 -10.90 -0.09
C SER A 446 7.11 -9.46 0.43
N HIS A 447 7.50 -8.52 -0.44
CA HIS A 447 7.63 -7.10 -0.08
C HIS A 447 6.78 -6.22 -1.01
N PRO A 448 5.57 -5.78 -0.62
CA PRO A 448 4.81 -4.80 -1.40
C PRO A 448 5.53 -3.44 -1.40
N LEU A 449 6.17 -3.09 -2.52
CA LEU A 449 6.88 -1.82 -2.67
C LEU A 449 5.98 -0.78 -3.32
N HIS A 450 5.92 0.39 -2.69
CA HIS A 450 5.20 1.58 -3.15
C HIS A 450 6.18 2.66 -3.59
N LEU A 451 5.89 3.31 -4.72
CA LEU A 451 6.60 4.47 -5.23
C LEU A 451 5.68 5.70 -5.20
N HIS A 452 6.04 6.70 -4.42
CA HIS A 452 5.35 7.99 -4.36
C HIS A 452 5.55 8.82 -5.64
N GLY A 453 4.58 9.59 -6.01
CA GLY A 453 4.66 10.56 -7.10
C GLY A 453 4.57 10.00 -8.52
N PHE A 454 4.58 8.67 -8.67
CA PHE A 454 4.60 7.99 -9.97
C PHE A 454 3.71 6.75 -9.97
N ASN A 455 3.16 6.46 -11.14
CA ASN A 455 2.82 5.09 -11.50
C ASN A 455 4.01 4.47 -12.26
N PHE A 456 4.12 3.16 -12.20
CA PHE A 456 5.12 2.38 -12.92
C PHE A 456 4.49 1.19 -13.62
N PHE A 457 5.13 0.71 -14.67
CA PHE A 457 4.77 -0.50 -15.39
C PHE A 457 5.56 -1.69 -14.86
N VAL A 458 4.86 -2.76 -14.50
CA VAL A 458 5.47 -4.05 -14.12
C VAL A 458 5.79 -4.80 -15.40
N VAL A 459 7.05 -4.76 -15.83
CA VAL A 459 7.45 -5.34 -17.12
C VAL A 459 7.87 -6.80 -17.04
N GLY A 460 8.26 -7.28 -15.85
CA GLY A 460 8.64 -8.68 -15.65
C GLY A 460 8.71 -9.04 -14.17
N GLN A 461 8.54 -10.31 -13.88
CA GLN A 461 8.75 -10.91 -12.56
C GLN A 461 9.15 -12.37 -12.70
N GLY A 462 9.82 -12.91 -11.71
CA GLY A 462 10.25 -14.29 -11.70
C GLY A 462 10.76 -14.75 -10.35
N PHE A 463 11.04 -16.04 -10.24
CA PHE A 463 11.66 -16.65 -9.08
C PHE A 463 13.17 -16.85 -9.30
N GLY A 464 13.92 -17.03 -8.23
CA GLY A 464 15.37 -17.13 -8.25
C GLY A 464 16.04 -15.78 -8.39
N ASN A 465 17.32 -15.79 -8.76
CA ASN A 465 18.07 -14.57 -9.00
C ASN A 465 17.77 -14.04 -10.40
N PHE A 466 17.60 -12.73 -10.52
CA PHE A 466 17.48 -12.05 -11.81
C PHE A 466 18.75 -12.26 -12.65
N ASN A 467 18.56 -12.63 -13.90
CA ASN A 467 19.64 -12.77 -14.88
C ASN A 467 19.53 -11.67 -15.93
N ASP A 468 20.47 -10.73 -15.90
CA ASP A 468 20.51 -9.56 -16.78
C ASP A 468 20.71 -9.89 -18.27
N SER A 469 21.23 -11.08 -18.58
CA SER A 469 21.47 -11.54 -19.95
C SER A 469 20.23 -12.20 -20.58
N THR A 470 19.32 -12.79 -19.79
CA THR A 470 18.22 -13.61 -20.32
C THR A 470 16.82 -13.10 -19.95
N ASP A 471 16.64 -12.52 -18.77
CA ASP A 471 15.32 -12.13 -18.29
C ASP A 471 14.74 -10.90 -18.98
N PRO A 472 15.53 -9.88 -19.37
CA PRO A 472 14.98 -8.72 -20.10
C PRO A 472 14.31 -9.08 -21.44
N ALA A 473 14.72 -10.17 -22.08
CA ALA A 473 14.11 -10.66 -23.32
C ALA A 473 12.65 -11.14 -23.12
N LYS A 474 12.26 -11.44 -21.88
CA LYS A 474 10.92 -11.90 -21.49
C LYS A 474 10.00 -10.77 -21.03
N PHE A 475 10.48 -9.53 -20.98
CA PHE A 475 9.70 -8.41 -20.49
C PHE A 475 8.50 -8.10 -21.39
N ASN A 476 7.33 -7.92 -20.76
CA ASN A 476 6.15 -7.42 -21.45
C ASN A 476 6.28 -5.89 -21.66
N LEU A 477 6.54 -5.47 -22.90
CA LEU A 477 6.61 -4.06 -23.27
C LEU A 477 5.43 -3.62 -24.15
N VAL A 478 4.39 -4.46 -24.22
CA VAL A 478 3.17 -4.19 -25.03
C VAL A 478 2.04 -3.67 -24.13
N ASP A 479 1.72 -4.41 -23.09
CA ASP A 479 0.58 -4.12 -22.21
C ASP A 479 0.87 -4.47 -20.74
N PRO A 480 2.09 -4.17 -20.22
CA PRO A 480 2.40 -4.44 -18.82
C PRO A 480 1.42 -3.68 -17.91
N VAL A 481 1.06 -4.30 -16.78
CA VAL A 481 0.16 -3.64 -15.83
C VAL A 481 0.81 -2.38 -15.25
N GLU A 482 0.02 -1.31 -15.18
CA GLU A 482 0.40 -0.06 -14.53
C GLU A 482 -0.08 -0.08 -13.08
N ARG A 483 0.82 0.19 -12.13
CA ARG A 483 0.57 0.18 -10.69
C ARG A 483 1.31 1.29 -9.98
N ASN A 484 1.00 1.50 -8.70
CA ASN A 484 1.81 2.32 -7.78
C ASN A 484 2.39 1.49 -6.62
N THR A 485 1.87 0.29 -6.39
CA THR A 485 2.31 -0.66 -5.35
C THR A 485 2.33 -2.06 -5.91
N VAL A 486 3.46 -2.77 -5.76
CA VAL A 486 3.62 -4.13 -6.27
C VAL A 486 4.50 -4.96 -5.34
N ALA A 487 4.10 -6.20 -5.10
CA ALA A 487 4.87 -7.11 -4.26
C ALA A 487 6.07 -7.68 -5.04
N VAL A 488 7.27 -7.54 -4.48
CA VAL A 488 8.44 -8.33 -4.90
C VAL A 488 8.22 -9.74 -4.38
N PRO A 489 8.16 -10.76 -5.25
CA PRO A 489 7.82 -12.11 -4.81
C PRO A 489 8.89 -12.69 -3.89
N SER A 490 8.46 -13.42 -2.86
CA SER A 490 9.35 -14.19 -1.98
C SER A 490 10.22 -15.15 -2.81
N GLY A 491 11.53 -15.09 -2.60
CA GLY A 491 12.51 -15.90 -3.36
C GLY A 491 12.60 -15.51 -4.84
N GLY A 492 12.31 -14.26 -5.19
CA GLY A 492 12.26 -13.86 -6.58
C GLY A 492 12.61 -12.39 -6.84
N TRP A 493 12.21 -11.93 -8.00
CA TRP A 493 12.51 -10.58 -8.49
C TRP A 493 11.34 -9.98 -9.27
N LEU A 494 11.39 -8.66 -9.38
CA LEU A 494 10.42 -7.84 -10.08
C LEU A 494 11.14 -6.73 -10.86
N ALA A 495 10.73 -6.48 -12.11
CA ALA A 495 11.24 -5.37 -12.92
C ALA A 495 10.13 -4.36 -13.20
N ILE A 496 10.39 -3.09 -12.89
CA ILE A 496 9.47 -1.98 -13.14
C ILE A 496 10.10 -0.92 -14.04
N ARG A 497 9.25 -0.20 -14.78
CA ARG A 497 9.67 0.97 -15.58
C ARG A 497 8.76 2.15 -15.32
N PHE A 498 9.33 3.35 -15.21
CA PHE A 498 8.57 4.59 -15.09
C PHE A 498 9.30 5.76 -15.76
N LEU A 499 8.56 6.84 -16.00
CA LEU A 499 9.09 8.10 -16.48
C LEU A 499 9.18 9.08 -15.30
N ALA A 500 10.36 9.63 -15.04
CA ALA A 500 10.60 10.60 -13.96
C ALA A 500 10.20 12.02 -14.41
N ASP A 501 8.91 12.23 -14.63
CA ASP A 501 8.31 13.46 -15.15
C ASP A 501 7.73 14.39 -14.08
N ASN A 502 8.02 14.13 -12.81
CA ASN A 502 7.47 14.86 -11.67
C ASN A 502 8.60 15.35 -10.75
N PRO A 503 9.03 16.62 -10.83
CA PRO A 503 10.10 17.17 -9.99
C PRO A 503 9.72 17.17 -8.51
N GLY A 504 10.68 16.81 -7.65
CA GLY A 504 10.46 16.74 -6.21
C GLY A 504 11.27 15.65 -5.53
N VAL A 505 10.88 15.32 -4.30
CA VAL A 505 11.47 14.22 -3.51
C VAL A 505 10.39 13.18 -3.27
N TRP A 506 10.66 11.94 -3.68
CA TRP A 506 9.67 10.87 -3.72
C TRP A 506 10.16 9.64 -2.97
N LEU A 507 9.38 9.19 -2.00
CA LEU A 507 9.68 8.00 -1.22
C LEU A 507 9.40 6.74 -2.04
N MET A 508 10.27 5.75 -1.95
CA MET A 508 10.02 4.37 -2.36
C MET A 508 10.24 3.47 -1.15
N HIS A 509 9.24 2.68 -0.77
CA HIS A 509 9.32 1.92 0.47
C HIS A 509 8.48 0.65 0.43
N CYS A 510 8.82 -0.30 1.30
CA CYS A 510 7.95 -1.44 1.59
C CYS A 510 6.71 -0.95 2.32
N HIS A 511 5.54 -1.38 1.88
CA HIS A 511 4.26 -0.98 2.48
C HIS A 511 3.84 -1.88 3.67
N LEU A 512 4.67 -2.86 4.04
CA LEU A 512 4.62 -3.48 5.37
C LEU A 512 5.20 -2.49 6.36
N ASP A 513 4.39 -1.99 7.30
CA ASP A 513 4.82 -0.92 8.22
C ASP A 513 5.91 -1.38 9.19
N VAL A 514 5.99 -2.66 9.49
CA VAL A 514 7.10 -3.23 10.25
C VAL A 514 8.43 -3.07 9.50
N HIS A 515 8.47 -3.39 8.21
CA HIS A 515 9.67 -3.24 7.39
C HIS A 515 10.01 -1.78 7.13
N LEU A 516 9.00 -0.94 6.90
CA LEU A 516 9.17 0.50 6.81
C LEU A 516 9.79 1.07 8.10
N SER A 517 9.34 0.59 9.27
CA SER A 517 9.88 0.99 10.57
C SER A 517 11.32 0.53 10.78
N TRP A 518 11.70 -0.61 10.18
CA TRP A 518 13.06 -1.13 10.21
C TRP A 518 13.99 -0.55 9.12
N GLY A 519 13.47 0.36 8.27
CA GLY A 519 14.26 1.14 7.32
C GLY A 519 14.21 0.68 5.85
N LEU A 520 13.29 -0.21 5.45
CA LEU A 520 13.11 -0.65 4.05
C LEU A 520 12.47 0.46 3.22
N ARG A 521 13.23 1.47 2.92
CA ARG A 521 12.85 2.63 2.10
C ARG A 521 14.07 3.34 1.54
N MET A 522 13.87 4.16 0.51
CA MET A 522 14.83 5.09 -0.06
C MET A 522 14.09 6.31 -0.65
N ALA A 523 14.80 7.35 -1.00
CA ALA A 523 14.19 8.51 -1.63
C ALA A 523 14.84 8.84 -2.98
N TRP A 524 13.98 9.15 -3.95
CA TRP A 524 14.35 9.69 -5.25
C TRP A 524 14.27 11.22 -5.21
N ILE A 525 15.25 11.89 -5.78
CA ILE A 525 15.22 13.33 -6.06
C ILE A 525 15.14 13.48 -7.58
N VAL A 526 14.00 13.95 -8.07
CA VAL A 526 13.82 14.28 -9.49
C VAL A 526 14.06 15.78 -9.65
N LYS A 527 15.10 16.13 -10.43
CA LYS A 527 15.47 17.52 -10.68
C LYS A 527 14.41 18.25 -11.50
N ASP A 528 14.38 19.57 -11.40
CA ASP A 528 13.56 20.43 -12.24
C ASP A 528 13.89 20.26 -13.73
N GLY A 529 12.86 20.36 -14.58
CA GLY A 529 13.01 20.50 -16.00
C GLY A 529 13.30 21.96 -16.43
N LYS A 530 13.42 22.18 -17.73
CA LYS A 530 13.77 23.50 -18.29
C LYS A 530 12.61 24.50 -18.27
N LEU A 531 11.36 24.01 -18.44
CA LEU A 531 10.16 24.84 -18.55
C LEU A 531 9.58 25.18 -17.17
N PRO A 532 8.85 26.30 -17.02
CA PRO A 532 8.24 26.69 -15.74
C PRO A 532 7.32 25.63 -15.14
N ASN A 533 6.52 24.94 -15.96
CA ASN A 533 5.60 23.87 -15.54
C ASN A 533 6.30 22.52 -15.25
N GLN A 534 7.61 22.47 -15.40
CA GLN A 534 8.46 21.32 -15.11
C GLN A 534 9.33 21.55 -13.86
N LYS A 535 8.94 22.50 -13.03
CA LYS A 535 9.65 22.85 -11.80
C LYS A 535 8.79 22.59 -10.59
N LEU A 536 9.44 22.22 -9.49
CA LEU A 536 8.78 22.16 -8.20
C LEU A 536 8.28 23.57 -7.81
N PRO A 537 6.97 23.77 -7.55
CA PRO A 537 6.46 25.06 -7.12
C PRO A 537 7.00 25.42 -5.73
N PRO A 538 6.94 26.72 -5.34
CA PRO A 538 7.33 27.16 -4.00
C PRO A 538 6.46 26.50 -2.93
N PRO A 539 7.00 26.30 -1.70
CA PRO A 539 6.27 25.71 -0.61
C PRO A 539 5.05 26.56 -0.21
N PRO A 540 3.95 25.94 0.22
CA PRO A 540 2.79 26.65 0.71
C PRO A 540 3.12 27.37 2.04
N LYS A 541 2.44 28.50 2.30
CA LYS A 541 2.70 29.34 3.47
C LYS A 541 2.40 28.65 4.81
N ASP A 542 1.47 27.69 4.79
CA ASP A 542 1.04 26.91 5.97
C ASP A 542 1.76 25.56 6.10
N LEU A 543 2.90 25.36 5.37
CA LEU A 543 3.67 24.13 5.47
C LEU A 543 4.13 23.91 6.92
N PRO A 544 3.89 22.71 7.51
CA PRO A 544 4.27 22.42 8.88
C PRO A 544 5.77 22.59 9.11
N LYS A 545 6.13 23.28 10.19
CA LYS A 545 7.53 23.48 10.57
C LYS A 545 8.04 22.26 11.36
N CYS A 546 9.25 21.86 11.10
CA CYS A 546 9.98 20.83 11.85
C CYS A 546 10.48 21.32 13.27
#